data_dd25ddaaac57d9b657fdfa50527b377e
#
_entry.id   dd25ddaaac57d9b657fdfa50527b377e
#
_cell.length_a   1.000
_cell.length_b   1.000
_cell.length_c   1.000
_cell.angle_alpha   90.00
_cell.angle_beta   90.00
_cell.angle_gamma   90.00
#
_symmetry.space_group_name_H-M   'P 1'
#
loop_
_entity.id
_entity.type
_entity.pdbx_description
1 polymer ?
#
loop_
_entity_poly.entity_id
_entity_poly.type
_entity_poly.pdbx_seq_one_letter_code
_entity_poly.pdbx_strand_id
1 'polypeptide(L)'
;MFIEQPAKWLRWLYPTAIWRMDKKDHSVYLTFDDGPIPESTPFILETLRKYNIKATFFMVGENVLRHHDLYNQIVAEGHQVGNHTFNHIGAFKHRVISYVLNTNKANDIIHAHLFRPPHGWMRPSEYWWLHRTYKVIMWDVVTRDYSKWMTAEDVVNNVKRYARNGSIITFHDSLKSIEKLKTALPQAIEWLMEQGYEFKTFE
;
A
#
# COMPACT_ATOMS: atom_id res chain seq x y z
N MET A 1 16.34 7.67 3.61
CA MET A 1 16.87 6.95 2.43
C MET A 1 15.72 6.80 1.47
N PHE A 2 15.79 7.41 0.31
CA PHE A 2 14.70 7.41 -0.66
C PHE A 2 14.97 6.27 -1.65
N ILE A 3 14.25 5.18 -1.50
CA ILE A 3 14.47 3.97 -2.30
C ILE A 3 13.17 3.65 -3.01
N GLU A 4 13.12 3.84 -4.31
CA GLU A 4 12.01 3.47 -5.18
C GLU A 4 11.83 1.95 -5.23
N GLN A 5 12.95 1.21 -5.17
CA GLN A 5 12.96 -0.25 -5.03
C GLN A 5 13.68 -0.67 -3.74
N PRO A 6 13.20 -1.69 -3.03
CA PRO A 6 13.81 -2.16 -1.79
C PRO A 6 15.21 -2.76 -2.06
N ALA A 7 16.17 -2.39 -1.23
CA ALA A 7 17.49 -2.99 -1.27
C ALA A 7 17.40 -4.52 -1.00
N LYS A 8 18.19 -5.31 -1.70
CA LYS A 8 18.12 -6.79 -1.61
C LYS A 8 18.32 -7.32 -0.17
N TRP A 9 19.16 -6.65 0.62
CA TRP A 9 19.42 -7.05 2.01
C TRP A 9 18.21 -6.88 2.95
N LEU A 10 17.27 -5.99 2.64
CA LEU A 10 16.02 -5.83 3.41
C LEU A 10 15.18 -7.11 3.42
N ARG A 11 15.22 -7.87 2.33
CA ARG A 11 14.49 -9.14 2.21
C ARG A 11 14.99 -10.19 3.19
N TRP A 12 16.24 -10.10 3.64
CA TRP A 12 16.79 -11.00 4.64
C TRP A 12 16.27 -10.71 6.05
N LEU A 13 15.90 -9.46 6.33
CA LEU A 13 15.30 -9.08 7.61
C LEU A 13 13.86 -9.56 7.77
N TYR A 14 13.15 -9.76 6.65
CA TYR A 14 11.73 -10.16 6.60
C TYR A 14 11.54 -11.32 5.61
N PRO A 15 12.02 -12.53 5.96
CA PRO A 15 12.18 -13.63 4.99
C PRO A 15 10.86 -14.16 4.41
N THR A 16 9.74 -14.09 5.15
CA THR A 16 8.42 -14.52 4.67
C THR A 16 7.55 -13.37 4.18
N ALA A 17 8.05 -12.11 4.24
CA ALA A 17 7.32 -10.98 3.72
C ALA A 17 7.31 -10.99 2.19
N ILE A 18 6.17 -10.61 1.63
CA ILE A 18 5.96 -10.57 0.19
C ILE A 18 6.40 -9.21 -0.34
N TRP A 19 7.47 -9.18 -1.12
CA TRP A 19 8.01 -7.98 -1.75
C TRP A 19 7.61 -7.84 -3.21
N ARG A 20 7.27 -8.96 -3.82
CA ARG A 20 6.89 -9.09 -5.22
C ARG A 20 6.20 -10.43 -5.39
N MET A 21 5.17 -10.49 -6.20
CA MET A 21 4.42 -11.70 -6.51
C MET A 21 5.12 -12.53 -7.59
N ASP A 22 4.46 -13.53 -8.17
CA ASP A 22 5.07 -14.43 -9.14
C ASP A 22 5.65 -13.64 -10.33
N LYS A 23 6.91 -13.91 -10.64
CA LYS A 23 7.64 -13.26 -11.74
C LYS A 23 7.22 -13.76 -13.12
N LYS A 24 6.54 -14.89 -13.18
CA LYS A 24 6.02 -15.48 -14.44
C LYS A 24 4.67 -14.90 -14.81
N ASP A 25 3.96 -14.34 -13.85
CA ASP A 25 2.65 -13.76 -14.04
C ASP A 25 2.79 -12.31 -14.53
N HIS A 26 2.26 -12.01 -15.71
CA HIS A 26 2.30 -10.67 -16.29
C HIS A 26 1.27 -9.76 -15.65
N SER A 27 1.37 -9.61 -14.35
CA SER A 27 0.45 -8.86 -13.51
C SER A 27 1.18 -7.85 -12.62
N VAL A 28 0.42 -6.87 -12.14
CA VAL A 28 0.82 -5.88 -11.13
C VAL A 28 -0.24 -5.78 -10.04
N TYR A 29 0.20 -5.34 -8.86
CA TYR A 29 -0.63 -5.23 -7.66
C TYR A 29 -0.60 -3.78 -7.21
N LEU A 30 -1.67 -3.02 -7.50
CA LEU A 30 -1.78 -1.64 -7.02
C LEU A 30 -2.17 -1.63 -5.54
N THR A 31 -1.43 -0.86 -4.75
CA THR A 31 -1.69 -0.71 -3.32
C THR A 31 -1.69 0.75 -2.92
N PHE A 32 -2.56 1.10 -1.96
CA PHE A 32 -2.71 2.44 -1.41
C PHE A 32 -2.56 2.38 0.10
N ASP A 33 -1.63 3.17 0.64
CA ASP A 33 -1.35 3.23 2.08
C ASP A 33 -1.98 4.50 2.69
N ASP A 34 -2.16 4.53 4.00
CA ASP A 34 -2.57 5.65 4.87
C ASP A 34 -4.08 5.92 5.00
N GLY A 35 -4.88 5.73 3.97
CA GLY A 35 -6.32 6.01 3.98
C GLY A 35 -7.14 5.25 5.03
N PRO A 36 -8.47 5.33 4.97
CA PRO A 36 -9.25 6.19 4.07
C PRO A 36 -9.33 7.64 4.56
N ILE A 37 -9.33 8.60 3.63
CA ILE A 37 -9.58 10.02 3.93
C ILE A 37 -10.48 10.67 2.86
N PRO A 38 -11.36 11.63 3.24
CA PRO A 38 -12.31 12.23 2.33
C PRO A 38 -11.69 12.94 1.12
N GLU A 39 -10.49 13.46 1.26
CA GLU A 39 -9.83 14.27 0.25
C GLU A 39 -9.25 13.46 -0.91
N SER A 40 -8.90 12.18 -0.68
CA SER A 40 -8.22 11.37 -1.71
C SER A 40 -8.91 10.06 -2.02
N THR A 41 -9.49 9.37 -1.04
CA THR A 41 -10.12 8.07 -1.24
C THR A 41 -11.21 8.08 -2.33
N PRO A 42 -12.14 9.05 -2.37
CA PRO A 42 -13.18 9.08 -3.41
C PRO A 42 -12.60 9.18 -4.83
N PHE A 43 -11.57 10.01 -5.02
CA PHE A 43 -10.89 10.13 -6.31
C PHE A 43 -10.19 8.82 -6.73
N ILE A 44 -9.53 8.15 -5.78
CA ILE A 44 -8.86 6.87 -6.06
C ILE A 44 -9.90 5.83 -6.49
N LEU A 45 -11.02 5.72 -5.76
CA LEU A 45 -12.12 4.78 -6.08
C LEU A 45 -12.75 5.08 -7.44
N GLU A 46 -13.02 6.35 -7.75
CA GLU A 46 -13.53 6.76 -9.05
C GLU A 46 -12.58 6.36 -10.18
N THR A 47 -11.28 6.60 -10.00
CA THR A 47 -10.25 6.23 -10.96
C THR A 47 -10.21 4.72 -11.17
N LEU A 48 -10.15 3.91 -10.10
CA LEU A 48 -10.14 2.45 -10.19
C LEU A 48 -11.40 1.89 -10.87
N ARG A 49 -12.56 2.49 -10.59
CA ARG A 49 -13.84 2.12 -11.22
C ARG A 49 -13.83 2.43 -12.72
N LYS A 50 -13.32 3.59 -13.12
CA LYS A 50 -13.20 4.00 -14.53
C LYS A 50 -12.44 2.95 -15.35
N TYR A 51 -11.37 2.39 -14.79
CA TYR A 51 -10.54 1.38 -15.47
C TYR A 51 -10.95 -0.06 -15.15
N ASN A 52 -12.01 -0.28 -14.35
CA ASN A 52 -12.47 -1.60 -13.89
C ASN A 52 -11.36 -2.41 -13.19
N ILE A 53 -10.59 -1.76 -12.31
CA ILE A 53 -9.45 -2.34 -11.59
C ILE A 53 -9.78 -2.51 -10.12
N LYS A 54 -9.34 -3.63 -9.53
CA LYS A 54 -9.33 -3.81 -8.06
C LYS A 54 -7.94 -3.59 -7.52
N ALA A 55 -7.86 -3.05 -6.31
CA ALA A 55 -6.61 -2.71 -5.63
C ALA A 55 -6.67 -3.14 -4.16
N THR A 56 -5.54 -3.00 -3.45
CA THR A 56 -5.47 -3.28 -2.01
C THR A 56 -5.17 -1.99 -1.25
N PHE A 57 -5.96 -1.71 -0.21
CA PHE A 57 -5.83 -0.54 0.65
C PHE A 57 -5.29 -0.95 2.02
N PHE A 58 -4.07 -0.51 2.36
CA PHE A 58 -3.49 -0.67 3.69
C PHE A 58 -3.87 0.54 4.55
N MET A 59 -4.84 0.34 5.42
CA MET A 59 -5.55 1.42 6.09
C MET A 59 -5.05 1.66 7.50
N VAL A 60 -5.03 2.92 7.89
CA VAL A 60 -4.84 3.38 9.27
C VAL A 60 -6.14 3.22 10.04
N GLY A 61 -6.13 2.44 11.13
CA GLY A 61 -7.34 2.12 11.88
C GLY A 61 -8.09 3.34 12.42
N GLU A 62 -7.37 4.39 12.82
CA GLU A 62 -7.97 5.66 13.25
C GLU A 62 -8.75 6.35 12.11
N ASN A 63 -8.25 6.27 10.87
CA ASN A 63 -8.94 6.82 9.70
C ASN A 63 -10.18 5.98 9.37
N VAL A 64 -10.10 4.66 9.46
CA VAL A 64 -11.27 3.77 9.30
C VAL A 64 -12.35 4.09 10.34
N LEU A 65 -11.96 4.33 11.59
CA LEU A 65 -12.91 4.71 12.65
C LEU A 65 -13.60 6.05 12.36
N ARG A 66 -12.84 7.04 11.83
CA ARG A 66 -13.38 8.38 11.52
C ARG A 66 -14.21 8.41 10.23
N HIS A 67 -13.88 7.59 9.26
CA HIS A 67 -14.45 7.58 7.91
C HIS A 67 -14.94 6.17 7.54
N HIS A 68 -15.78 5.60 8.39
CA HIS A 68 -16.28 4.23 8.26
C HIS A 68 -17.14 4.03 7.00
N ASP A 69 -17.80 5.07 6.53
CA ASP A 69 -18.51 5.12 5.26
C ASP A 69 -17.59 4.87 4.06
N LEU A 70 -16.40 5.51 4.03
CA LEU A 70 -15.40 5.27 2.98
C LEU A 70 -14.81 3.86 3.05
N TYR A 71 -14.58 3.35 4.27
CA TYR A 71 -14.16 1.96 4.44
C TYR A 71 -15.19 1.00 3.85
N ASN A 72 -16.47 1.18 4.20
CA ASN A 72 -17.54 0.36 3.66
C ASN A 72 -17.65 0.46 2.15
N GLN A 73 -17.45 1.64 1.57
CA GLN A 73 -17.43 1.83 0.12
C GLN A 73 -16.27 1.06 -0.53
N ILE A 74 -15.06 1.12 0.01
CA ILE A 74 -13.91 0.37 -0.50
C ILE A 74 -14.20 -1.14 -0.52
N VAL A 75 -14.77 -1.66 0.57
CA VAL A 75 -15.12 -3.09 0.68
C VAL A 75 -16.26 -3.45 -0.29
N ALA A 76 -17.33 -2.64 -0.35
CA ALA A 76 -18.47 -2.87 -1.23
C ALA A 76 -18.10 -2.83 -2.71
N GLU A 77 -17.11 -2.03 -3.09
CA GLU A 77 -16.57 -2.00 -4.45
C GLU A 77 -15.64 -3.18 -4.76
N GLY A 78 -15.42 -4.10 -3.81
CA GLY A 78 -14.64 -5.33 -4.00
C GLY A 78 -13.13 -5.11 -3.98
N HIS A 79 -12.66 -4.02 -3.37
CA HIS A 79 -11.24 -3.83 -3.13
C HIS A 79 -10.80 -4.61 -1.90
N GLN A 80 -9.52 -5.01 -1.87
CA GLN A 80 -8.95 -5.72 -0.73
C GLN A 80 -8.47 -4.74 0.33
N VAL A 81 -8.58 -5.14 1.61
CA VAL A 81 -8.14 -4.32 2.73
C VAL A 81 -6.96 -4.96 3.47
N GLY A 82 -6.07 -4.13 3.98
CA GLY A 82 -4.94 -4.49 4.80
C GLY A 82 -4.78 -3.55 5.99
N ASN A 83 -4.07 -4.00 6.99
CA ASN A 83 -3.81 -3.26 8.22
C ASN A 83 -2.52 -2.43 8.09
N HIS A 84 -2.58 -1.15 8.47
CA HIS A 84 -1.44 -0.22 8.49
C HIS A 84 -1.23 0.44 9.85
N THR A 85 -1.45 -0.33 10.94
CA THR A 85 -1.51 0.08 12.35
C THR A 85 -2.68 1.02 12.67
N PHE A 86 -2.92 1.28 13.96
CA PHE A 86 -4.07 2.12 14.35
C PHE A 86 -3.79 3.62 14.17
N ASN A 87 -2.60 4.10 14.56
CA ASN A 87 -2.23 5.52 14.48
C ASN A 87 -1.04 5.78 13.55
N HIS A 88 -0.77 4.91 12.58
CA HIS A 88 0.38 5.04 11.66
C HIS A 88 1.71 5.17 12.41
N ILE A 89 1.91 4.40 13.50
CA ILE A 89 3.09 4.51 14.35
C ILE A 89 4.33 3.84 13.72
N GLY A 90 5.46 4.50 13.81
CA GLY A 90 6.74 3.91 13.38
C GLY A 90 7.29 2.94 14.43
N ALA A 91 7.63 1.73 14.02
CA ALA A 91 8.10 0.65 14.89
C ALA A 91 9.27 1.04 15.79
N PHE A 92 10.26 1.77 15.27
CA PHE A 92 11.45 2.17 16.04
C PHE A 92 11.22 3.23 17.12
N LYS A 93 10.07 3.91 17.09
CA LYS A 93 9.72 4.94 18.09
C LYS A 93 8.93 4.40 19.27
N HIS A 94 8.53 3.14 19.23
CA HIS A 94 7.66 2.51 20.23
C HIS A 94 8.27 1.21 20.74
N ARG A 95 7.81 0.71 21.89
CA ARG A 95 8.16 -0.63 22.38
C ARG A 95 7.46 -1.69 21.52
N VAL A 96 8.08 -2.86 21.37
CA VAL A 96 7.57 -3.98 20.56
C VAL A 96 6.11 -4.31 20.92
N ILE A 97 5.83 -4.48 22.22
CA ILE A 97 4.47 -4.80 22.71
C ILE A 97 3.48 -3.69 22.30
N SER A 98 3.84 -2.42 22.48
CA SER A 98 2.97 -1.29 22.12
C SER A 98 2.68 -1.24 20.61
N TYR A 99 3.67 -1.56 19.78
CA TYR A 99 3.49 -1.65 18.33
C TYR A 99 2.53 -2.78 17.93
N VAL A 100 2.73 -3.98 18.50
CA VAL A 100 1.85 -5.14 18.25
C VAL A 100 0.42 -4.87 18.71
N LEU A 101 0.24 -4.30 19.91
CA LEU A 101 -1.09 -3.95 20.42
C LEU A 101 -1.77 -2.87 19.56
N ASN A 102 -1.02 -1.89 19.06
CA ASN A 102 -1.54 -0.88 18.15
C ASN A 102 -1.98 -1.49 16.80
N THR A 103 -1.23 -2.46 16.29
CA THR A 103 -1.58 -3.20 15.07
C THR A 103 -2.87 -4.04 15.31
N ASN A 104 -2.97 -4.74 16.43
CA ASN A 104 -4.16 -5.54 16.76
C ASN A 104 -5.40 -4.65 16.96
N LYS A 105 -5.25 -3.50 17.64
CA LYS A 105 -6.33 -2.51 17.79
C LYS A 105 -6.87 -2.04 16.42
N ALA A 106 -6.00 -1.85 15.43
CA ALA A 106 -6.45 -1.55 14.07
C ALA A 106 -7.26 -2.71 13.48
N ASN A 107 -6.83 -3.95 13.75
CA ASN A 107 -7.47 -5.14 13.19
C ASN A 107 -8.85 -5.43 13.78
N ASP A 108 -9.13 -4.98 14.99
CA ASP A 108 -10.48 -5.06 15.59
C ASP A 108 -11.52 -4.27 14.78
N ILE A 109 -11.07 -3.36 13.90
CA ILE A 109 -11.91 -2.51 13.05
C ILE A 109 -11.81 -2.90 11.57
N ILE A 110 -10.58 -3.19 11.08
CA ILE A 110 -10.30 -3.44 9.65
C ILE A 110 -10.61 -4.90 9.28
N HIS A 111 -10.45 -5.84 10.21
CA HIS A 111 -10.64 -7.28 9.99
C HIS A 111 -9.80 -7.86 8.83
N ALA A 112 -8.56 -7.40 8.69
CA ALA A 112 -7.66 -7.79 7.61
C ALA A 112 -6.69 -8.91 8.03
N HIS A 113 -6.32 -9.77 7.09
CA HIS A 113 -5.23 -10.74 7.24
C HIS A 113 -3.91 -10.26 6.60
N LEU A 114 -3.96 -9.15 5.86
CA LEU A 114 -2.80 -8.48 5.29
C LEU A 114 -2.31 -7.38 6.24
N PHE A 115 -0.99 -7.22 6.31
CA PHE A 115 -0.37 -6.16 7.09
C PHE A 115 0.78 -5.52 6.31
N ARG A 116 0.89 -4.21 6.36
CA ARG A 116 2.06 -3.46 5.89
C ARG A 116 2.54 -2.54 7.01
N PRO A 117 3.83 -2.59 7.39
CA PRO A 117 4.35 -1.70 8.43
C PRO A 117 4.44 -0.26 7.92
N PRO A 118 4.01 0.74 8.72
CA PRO A 118 4.25 2.16 8.43
C PRO A 118 5.72 2.44 8.13
N HIS A 119 5.97 3.32 7.16
CA HIS A 119 7.32 3.67 6.68
C HIS A 119 8.12 2.49 6.08
N GLY A 120 7.52 1.31 5.94
CA GLY A 120 8.18 0.12 5.42
C GLY A 120 9.20 -0.53 6.35
N TRP A 121 9.17 -0.23 7.65
CA TRP A 121 10.16 -0.69 8.62
C TRP A 121 9.52 -1.21 9.91
N MET A 122 10.06 -2.31 10.43
CA MET A 122 9.80 -2.82 11.77
C MET A 122 11.05 -3.54 12.29
N ARG A 123 11.13 -3.76 13.62
CA ARG A 123 12.20 -4.57 14.18
C ARG A 123 11.95 -6.04 13.85
N PRO A 124 13.02 -6.88 13.79
CA PRO A 124 12.86 -8.34 13.64
C PRO A 124 11.93 -8.95 14.69
N SER A 125 11.93 -8.42 15.91
CA SER A 125 11.03 -8.88 17.00
C SER A 125 9.56 -8.61 16.70
N GLU A 126 9.21 -7.44 16.16
CA GLU A 126 7.85 -7.09 15.76
C GLU A 126 7.41 -7.94 14.56
N TYR A 127 8.30 -8.10 13.58
CA TYR A 127 8.07 -8.98 12.45
C TYR A 127 7.79 -10.42 12.90
N TRP A 128 8.60 -10.97 13.83
CA TRP A 128 8.46 -12.31 14.34
C TRP A 128 7.10 -12.56 15.03
N TRP A 129 6.52 -11.53 15.68
CA TRP A 129 5.17 -11.61 16.23
C TRP A 129 4.09 -11.51 15.15
N LEU A 130 4.19 -10.51 14.27
CA LEU A 130 3.12 -10.15 13.34
C LEU A 130 2.99 -11.14 12.16
N HIS A 131 4.09 -11.71 11.65
CA HIS A 131 4.03 -12.65 10.52
C HIS A 131 3.30 -13.96 10.83
N ARG A 132 3.03 -14.26 12.10
CA ARG A 132 2.25 -15.42 12.51
C ARG A 132 0.75 -15.22 12.35
N THR A 133 0.31 -13.98 12.42
CA THR A 133 -1.10 -13.58 12.31
C THR A 133 -1.42 -12.98 10.96
N TYR A 134 -0.45 -12.26 10.39
CA TYR A 134 -0.63 -11.50 9.15
C TYR A 134 0.29 -11.99 8.04
N LYS A 135 -0.22 -11.98 6.82
CA LYS A 135 0.60 -12.02 5.61
C LYS A 135 1.22 -10.62 5.46
N VAL A 136 2.53 -10.50 5.70
CA VAL A 136 3.24 -9.21 5.63
C VAL A 136 3.52 -8.85 4.18
N ILE A 137 2.92 -7.77 3.70
CA ILE A 137 3.07 -7.27 2.33
C ILE A 137 3.97 -6.03 2.35
N MET A 138 5.06 -6.09 1.65
CA MET A 138 5.97 -4.98 1.43
C MET A 138 5.70 -4.34 0.05
N TRP A 139 6.74 -3.88 -0.65
CA TRP A 139 6.62 -3.27 -1.98
C TRP A 139 7.78 -3.69 -2.90
N ASP A 140 7.55 -3.69 -4.20
CA ASP A 140 8.58 -3.76 -5.22
C ASP A 140 8.90 -2.37 -5.81
N VAL A 141 7.87 -1.50 -5.88
CA VAL A 141 7.98 -0.13 -6.36
C VAL A 141 7.24 0.83 -5.42
N VAL A 142 7.94 1.82 -4.87
CA VAL A 142 7.34 2.99 -4.20
C VAL A 142 7.33 4.15 -5.18
N THR A 143 6.16 4.69 -5.43
CA THR A 143 5.99 5.80 -6.40
C THR A 143 6.53 7.13 -5.89
N ARG A 144 6.64 7.30 -4.57
CA ARG A 144 7.05 8.53 -3.86
C ARG A 144 6.11 9.72 -4.08
N ASP A 145 4.87 9.44 -4.36
CA ASP A 145 3.79 10.42 -4.54
C ASP A 145 3.61 11.38 -3.35
N TYR A 146 3.94 10.93 -2.12
CA TYR A 146 3.94 11.75 -0.90
C TYR A 146 5.08 12.77 -0.82
N SER A 147 6.11 12.63 -1.66
CA SER A 147 7.31 13.47 -1.56
C SER A 147 7.10 14.86 -2.17
N LYS A 148 7.38 15.90 -1.41
CA LYS A 148 7.32 17.28 -1.90
C LYS A 148 8.33 17.60 -3.01
N TRP A 149 9.33 16.74 -3.20
CA TRP A 149 10.37 16.90 -4.22
C TRP A 149 10.04 16.18 -5.53
N MET A 150 8.90 15.49 -5.60
CA MET A 150 8.47 14.75 -6.79
C MET A 150 7.30 15.48 -7.46
N THR A 151 7.34 15.56 -8.77
CA THR A 151 6.22 15.97 -9.61
C THR A 151 5.31 14.80 -9.92
N ALA A 152 4.13 15.03 -10.52
CA ALA A 152 3.26 13.96 -11.00
C ALA A 152 3.96 13.14 -12.10
N GLU A 153 4.74 13.77 -12.96
CA GLU A 153 5.53 13.11 -14.00
C GLU A 153 6.61 12.17 -13.39
N ASP A 154 7.30 12.62 -12.33
CA ASP A 154 8.28 11.78 -11.64
C ASP A 154 7.63 10.53 -11.04
N VAL A 155 6.41 10.65 -10.50
CA VAL A 155 5.62 9.52 -9.97
C VAL A 155 5.32 8.52 -11.07
N VAL A 156 4.85 8.98 -12.24
CA VAL A 156 4.61 8.13 -13.42
C VAL A 156 5.91 7.48 -13.89
N ASN A 157 7.00 8.25 -13.98
CA ASN A 157 8.30 7.76 -14.41
C ASN A 157 8.86 6.69 -13.45
N ASN A 158 8.60 6.79 -12.15
CA ASN A 158 8.97 5.73 -11.20
C ASN A 158 8.20 4.42 -11.50
N VAL A 159 6.92 4.49 -11.84
CA VAL A 159 6.16 3.31 -12.28
C VAL A 159 6.76 2.75 -13.56
N LYS A 160 6.91 3.58 -14.60
CA LYS A 160 7.44 3.17 -15.92
C LYS A 160 8.83 2.51 -15.82
N ARG A 161 9.68 3.05 -14.97
CA ARG A 161 11.08 2.60 -14.83
C ARG A 161 11.22 1.28 -14.07
N TYR A 162 10.36 1.05 -13.07
CA TYR A 162 10.59 -0.02 -12.10
C TYR A 162 9.51 -1.11 -12.12
N ALA A 163 8.33 -0.88 -12.72
CA ALA A 163 7.30 -1.90 -12.82
C ALA A 163 7.78 -3.09 -13.66
N ARG A 164 7.44 -4.27 -13.20
CA ARG A 164 7.77 -5.56 -13.80
C ARG A 164 6.80 -6.62 -13.32
N ASN A 165 6.79 -7.79 -13.95
CA ASN A 165 5.89 -8.91 -13.61
C ASN A 165 5.83 -9.15 -12.11
N GLY A 166 4.64 -9.18 -11.56
CA GLY A 166 4.38 -9.38 -10.13
C GLY A 166 4.71 -8.18 -9.24
N SER A 167 4.99 -6.99 -9.79
CA SER A 167 5.31 -5.81 -8.97
C SER A 167 4.16 -5.40 -8.08
N ILE A 168 4.48 -5.19 -6.80
CA ILE A 168 3.62 -4.51 -5.82
C ILE A 168 3.99 -3.04 -5.89
N ILE A 169 3.06 -2.22 -6.41
CA ILE A 169 3.25 -0.79 -6.64
C ILE A 169 2.49 -0.03 -5.55
N THR A 170 3.22 0.81 -4.80
CA THR A 170 2.66 1.54 -3.66
C THR A 170 2.48 3.01 -3.99
N PHE A 171 1.23 3.45 -3.93
CA PHE A 171 0.76 4.82 -3.84
C PHE A 171 0.29 5.12 -2.41
N HIS A 172 -0.05 6.38 -2.12
CA HIS A 172 -0.54 6.77 -0.80
C HIS A 172 -1.87 7.49 -0.91
N ASP A 173 -2.85 7.02 -0.16
CA ASP A 173 -4.17 7.64 0.03
C ASP A 173 -4.04 8.71 1.11
N SER A 174 -3.49 9.88 0.75
CA SER A 174 -3.10 10.91 1.71
C SER A 174 -3.17 12.33 1.14
N LEU A 175 -3.30 13.32 2.04
CA LEU A 175 -3.27 14.75 1.69
C LEU A 175 -1.98 15.17 0.95
N LYS A 176 -0.86 14.49 1.21
CA LYS A 176 0.43 14.81 0.58
C LYS A 176 0.50 14.32 -0.86
N SER A 177 -0.30 13.34 -1.21
CA SER A 177 -0.25 12.64 -2.49
C SER A 177 -1.32 13.08 -3.46
N ILE A 178 -2.52 13.47 -2.98
CA ILE A 178 -3.71 13.64 -3.81
C ILE A 178 -3.51 14.55 -5.01
N GLU A 179 -2.87 15.70 -4.86
CA GLU A 179 -2.69 16.63 -5.96
C GLU A 179 -1.84 16.05 -7.11
N LYS A 180 -0.86 15.20 -6.78
CA LYS A 180 -0.09 14.48 -7.78
C LYS A 180 -0.86 13.29 -8.34
N LEU A 181 -1.62 12.58 -7.50
CA LEU A 181 -2.40 11.41 -7.91
C LEU A 181 -3.47 11.75 -8.94
N LYS A 182 -4.07 12.95 -8.88
CA LYS A 182 -5.06 13.40 -9.89
C LYS A 182 -4.54 13.28 -11.32
N THR A 183 -3.25 13.45 -11.52
CA THR A 183 -2.60 13.29 -12.83
C THR A 183 -1.85 11.98 -12.95
N ALA A 184 -1.10 11.60 -11.93
CA ALA A 184 -0.18 10.48 -12.01
C ALA A 184 -0.87 9.11 -12.00
N LEU A 185 -1.94 8.95 -11.21
CA LEU A 185 -2.59 7.64 -11.08
C LEU A 185 -3.25 7.17 -12.40
N PRO A 186 -4.08 8.00 -13.09
CA PRO A 186 -4.62 7.63 -14.40
C PRO A 186 -3.52 7.29 -15.42
N GLN A 187 -2.50 8.13 -15.54
CA GLN A 187 -1.40 7.93 -16.49
C GLN A 187 -0.58 6.67 -16.20
N ALA A 188 -0.36 6.36 -14.92
CA ALA A 188 0.35 5.15 -14.54
C ALA A 188 -0.47 3.90 -14.87
N ILE A 189 -1.79 3.92 -14.63
CA ILE A 189 -2.70 2.82 -14.97
C ILE A 189 -2.74 2.63 -16.49
N GLU A 190 -2.95 3.70 -17.25
CA GLU A 190 -3.00 3.65 -18.72
C GLU A 190 -1.72 3.04 -19.29
N TRP A 191 -0.56 3.50 -18.83
CA TRP A 191 0.70 2.94 -19.27
C TRP A 191 0.85 1.44 -18.91
N LEU A 192 0.47 1.03 -17.70
CA LEU A 192 0.52 -0.38 -17.30
C LEU A 192 -0.41 -1.24 -18.18
N MET A 193 -1.60 -0.73 -18.53
CA MET A 193 -2.52 -1.40 -19.46
C MET A 193 -1.94 -1.50 -20.87
N GLU A 194 -1.31 -0.43 -21.37
CA GLU A 194 -0.62 -0.42 -22.67
C GLU A 194 0.53 -1.44 -22.72
N GLN A 195 1.20 -1.69 -21.59
CA GLN A 195 2.21 -2.75 -21.49
C GLN A 195 1.58 -4.15 -21.35
N GLY A 196 0.26 -4.29 -21.29
CA GLY A 196 -0.46 -5.56 -21.20
C GLY A 196 -0.50 -6.16 -19.80
N TYR A 197 -0.20 -5.41 -18.73
CA TYR A 197 -0.30 -5.93 -17.36
C TYR A 197 -1.74 -6.16 -16.94
N GLU A 198 -1.99 -7.30 -16.28
CA GLU A 198 -3.20 -7.56 -15.52
C GLU A 198 -3.08 -6.95 -14.11
N PHE A 199 -4.20 -6.45 -13.57
CA PHE A 199 -4.27 -5.90 -12.22
C PHE A 199 -4.89 -6.93 -11.28
N LYS A 200 -4.16 -7.30 -10.23
CA LYS A 200 -4.57 -8.33 -9.27
C LYS A 200 -4.51 -7.83 -7.82
N THR A 201 -5.22 -8.52 -6.94
CA THR A 201 -5.14 -8.39 -5.49
C THR A 201 -4.46 -9.63 -4.89
N PHE A 202 -4.08 -9.55 -3.62
CA PHE A 202 -3.42 -10.69 -2.94
C PHE A 202 -4.46 -11.77 -2.60
N GLU A 203 -4.13 -13.01 -2.86
CA GLU A 203 -4.91 -14.17 -2.41
C GLU A 203 -4.60 -14.55 -0.96
#